data_b08e60f4b5d225c13ac95773c9464f0d
#
_entry.id   b08e60f4b5d225c13ac95773c9464f0d
#
_cell.length_a   1.000
_cell.length_b   1.000
_cell.length_c   1.000
_cell.angle_alpha   90.00
_cell.angle_beta   90.00
_cell.angle_gamma   90.00
#
_symmetry.space_group_name_H-M   'P 1'
#
loop_
_entity.id
_entity.type
_entity.pdbx_description
1 polymer ?
#
loop_
_entity_poly.entity_id
_entity_poly.type
_entity_poly.pdbx_seq_one_letter_code
_entity_poly.pdbx_strand_id
1 'polypeptide(L)'
;VKTLRQIFSGDEIIQLLIRLGLLGLLLIWALLLVRPFVPILAWSVVLAAALNPVFRRLSDILGGRPKLAATVLTLVNLAVVIGPATWLGIGAVDGITDLAAQMTAGELHVPSPPQSLKDWPIVGPQLFDLWDQATTNLRSLLRPVLPYLKPFAATLLGFAGNAGVGTVKFLLSVAVAGVLFPYGPQLVAAGRGFLSRIVPDQSEHFLDLAGATIRAVAQGVIGVAVIQALLAGIGFKLAGIASAGLLAFVVLLLSIVQIGGTIVILPVIIWIWTDKEFSIALLLTLFLVAVAVLDNVLKPLVMGRGLTTPALVILIGVIGGTLFHGILGLFIGPIILSVVWELTVAWIRTEGAAPVQLAAKR
;
A
#
# COMPACT_ATOMS: atom_id res chain seq x y z
N VAL A 1 -44.54 14.28 33.52
CA VAL A 1 -43.88 13.49 32.47
C VAL A 1 -44.95 12.83 31.63
N LYS A 2 -45.41 13.52 30.53
CA LYS A 2 -46.33 12.90 29.55
C LYS A 2 -45.51 11.81 28.79
N THR A 3 -45.92 10.58 29.02
CA THR A 3 -45.32 9.40 28.35
C THR A 3 -45.49 9.55 26.84
N LEU A 4 -44.41 9.22 26.06
CA LEU A 4 -44.38 9.21 24.59
C LEU A 4 -45.56 8.45 23.95
N ARG A 5 -46.24 7.61 24.71
CA ARG A 5 -47.42 6.84 24.32
C ARG A 5 -48.69 7.66 24.10
N GLN A 6 -48.72 8.96 24.54
CA GLN A 6 -49.90 9.86 24.39
C GLN A 6 -49.77 10.82 23.18
N ILE A 7 -48.64 10.80 22.47
CA ILE A 7 -48.36 11.75 21.39
C ILE A 7 -48.62 11.16 20.00
N PHE A 8 -48.57 9.82 19.88
CA PHE A 8 -48.79 9.14 18.58
C PHE A 8 -49.91 8.09 18.69
N SER A 9 -50.83 8.06 17.73
CA SER A 9 -51.77 6.97 17.56
C SER A 9 -51.01 5.67 17.15
N GLY A 10 -51.52 4.47 17.50
CA GLY A 10 -50.84 3.23 17.16
C GLY A 10 -50.48 3.09 15.66
N ASP A 11 -51.31 3.64 14.78
CA ASP A 11 -51.12 3.64 13.33
C ASP A 11 -49.97 4.55 12.90
N GLU A 12 -49.77 5.71 13.57
CA GLU A 12 -48.66 6.60 13.29
C GLU A 12 -47.31 6.00 13.69
N ILE A 13 -47.26 5.23 14.79
CA ILE A 13 -46.05 4.51 15.20
C ILE A 13 -45.73 3.42 14.20
N ILE A 14 -46.73 2.67 13.73
CA ILE A 14 -46.52 1.61 12.72
C ILE A 14 -46.05 2.21 11.41
N GLN A 15 -46.64 3.30 10.94
CA GLN A 15 -46.19 4.01 9.72
C GLN A 15 -44.77 4.56 9.85
N LEU A 16 -44.41 5.12 11.01
CA LEU A 16 -43.06 5.60 11.28
C LEU A 16 -42.04 4.45 11.23
N LEU A 17 -42.35 3.29 11.88
CA LEU A 17 -41.50 2.10 11.86
C LEU A 17 -41.34 1.55 10.44
N ILE A 18 -42.41 1.50 9.65
CA ILE A 18 -42.34 1.08 8.25
C ILE A 18 -41.46 2.02 7.42
N ARG A 19 -41.64 3.33 7.56
CA ARG A 19 -40.84 4.34 6.87
C ARG A 19 -39.36 4.26 7.26
N LEU A 20 -39.05 4.17 8.56
CA LEU A 20 -37.70 4.01 9.06
C LEU A 20 -37.07 2.68 8.63
N GLY A 21 -37.86 1.59 8.65
CA GLY A 21 -37.42 0.29 8.19
C GLY A 21 -37.09 0.28 6.69
N LEU A 22 -37.96 0.88 5.86
CA LEU A 22 -37.73 1.01 4.42
C LEU A 22 -36.52 1.89 4.13
N LEU A 23 -36.38 3.01 4.83
CA LEU A 23 -35.26 3.95 4.69
C LEU A 23 -33.95 3.29 5.13
N GLY A 24 -33.99 2.52 6.24
CA GLY A 24 -32.87 1.73 6.72
C GLY A 24 -32.46 0.64 5.72
N LEU A 25 -33.43 -0.06 5.14
CA LEU A 25 -33.18 -1.06 4.11
C LEU A 25 -32.52 -0.46 2.86
N LEU A 26 -33.07 0.66 2.37
CA LEU A 26 -32.50 1.39 1.23
C LEU A 26 -31.10 1.89 1.52
N LEU A 27 -30.84 2.39 2.73
CA LEU A 27 -29.52 2.83 3.14
C LEU A 27 -28.52 1.67 3.18
N ILE A 28 -28.91 0.53 3.75
CA ILE A 28 -28.08 -0.68 3.78
C ILE A 28 -27.76 -1.13 2.35
N TRP A 29 -28.75 -1.16 1.46
CA TRP A 29 -28.54 -1.53 0.06
C TRP A 29 -27.61 -0.54 -0.66
N ALA A 30 -27.80 0.76 -0.44
CA ALA A 30 -26.90 1.79 -0.98
C ALA A 30 -25.45 1.60 -0.50
N LEU A 31 -25.26 1.33 0.80
CA LEU A 31 -23.94 1.06 1.37
C LEU A 31 -23.30 -0.20 0.80
N LEU A 32 -24.08 -1.29 0.63
CA LEU A 32 -23.58 -2.51 0.00
C LEU A 32 -23.19 -2.29 -1.46
N LEU A 33 -23.95 -1.47 -2.20
CA LEU A 33 -23.66 -1.14 -3.59
C LEU A 33 -22.38 -0.28 -3.72
N VAL A 34 -22.14 0.63 -2.77
CA VAL A 34 -20.97 1.52 -2.76
C VAL A 34 -19.72 0.79 -2.23
N ARG A 35 -19.89 -0.24 -1.40
CA ARG A 35 -18.79 -0.99 -0.75
C ARG A 35 -17.62 -1.36 -1.67
N PRO A 36 -17.81 -1.93 -2.89
CA PRO A 36 -16.71 -2.27 -3.78
C PRO A 36 -15.95 -1.06 -4.32
N PHE A 37 -16.57 0.14 -4.32
CA PHE A 37 -15.96 1.38 -4.79
C PHE A 37 -15.21 2.14 -3.69
N VAL A 38 -15.47 1.84 -2.41
CA VAL A 38 -14.81 2.50 -1.28
C VAL A 38 -13.28 2.46 -1.38
N PRO A 39 -12.63 1.32 -1.69
CA PRO A 39 -11.18 1.30 -1.86
C PRO A 39 -10.71 2.19 -3.01
N ILE A 40 -11.44 2.23 -4.13
CA ILE A 40 -11.10 3.06 -5.30
C ILE A 40 -11.19 4.54 -4.94
N LEU A 41 -12.27 4.95 -4.29
CA LEU A 41 -12.49 6.34 -3.88
C LEU A 41 -11.45 6.78 -2.84
N ALA A 42 -11.17 5.93 -1.85
CA ALA A 42 -10.18 6.23 -0.82
C ALA A 42 -8.77 6.40 -1.41
N TRP A 43 -8.35 5.50 -2.30
CA TRP A 43 -7.09 5.64 -3.05
C TRP A 43 -7.06 6.90 -3.91
N SER A 44 -8.19 7.25 -4.56
CA SER A 44 -8.29 8.47 -5.37
C SER A 44 -8.06 9.72 -4.53
N VAL A 45 -8.65 9.79 -3.34
CA VAL A 45 -8.46 10.91 -2.41
C VAL A 45 -7.02 10.97 -1.90
N VAL A 46 -6.44 9.82 -1.54
CA VAL A 46 -5.04 9.74 -1.10
C VAL A 46 -4.09 10.21 -2.21
N LEU A 47 -4.28 9.72 -3.44
CA LEU A 47 -3.46 10.12 -4.59
C LEU A 47 -3.65 11.62 -4.91
N ALA A 48 -4.89 12.11 -4.89
CA ALA A 48 -5.17 13.52 -5.13
C ALA A 48 -4.51 14.42 -4.07
N ALA A 49 -4.56 14.05 -2.80
CA ALA A 49 -3.92 14.79 -1.73
C ALA A 49 -2.38 14.73 -1.80
N ALA A 50 -1.83 13.53 -2.06
CA ALA A 50 -0.39 13.29 -2.16
C ALA A 50 0.25 14.02 -3.35
N LEU A 51 -0.39 13.96 -4.50
CA LEU A 51 0.12 14.54 -5.76
C LEU A 51 -0.31 16.00 -5.97
N ASN A 52 -1.13 16.57 -5.07
CA ASN A 52 -1.58 17.95 -5.18
C ASN A 52 -0.43 18.98 -5.35
N PRO A 53 0.72 18.89 -4.64
CA PRO A 53 1.84 19.80 -4.87
C PRO A 53 2.41 19.73 -6.30
N VAL A 54 2.50 18.49 -6.85
CA VAL A 54 2.96 18.25 -8.22
C VAL A 54 1.94 18.79 -9.21
N PHE A 55 0.65 18.52 -8.98
CA PHE A 55 -0.45 19.02 -9.79
C PHE A 55 -0.46 20.55 -9.88
N ARG A 56 -0.29 21.25 -8.75
CA ARG A 56 -0.25 22.73 -8.72
C ARG A 56 0.92 23.26 -9.52
N ARG A 57 2.14 22.75 -9.30
CA ARG A 57 3.32 23.14 -10.08
C ARG A 57 3.14 22.91 -11.58
N LEU A 58 2.57 21.73 -11.94
CA LEU A 58 2.30 21.42 -13.34
C LEU A 58 1.25 22.35 -13.94
N SER A 59 0.20 22.69 -13.18
CA SER A 59 -0.81 23.66 -13.61
C SER A 59 -0.21 25.03 -13.85
N ASP A 60 0.71 25.50 -12.99
CA ASP A 60 1.40 26.78 -13.13
C ASP A 60 2.29 26.79 -14.38
N ILE A 61 3.07 25.71 -14.62
CA ILE A 61 3.90 25.54 -15.82
C ILE A 61 3.06 25.52 -17.10
N LEU A 62 1.85 24.95 -17.05
CA LEU A 62 0.92 24.87 -18.19
C LEU A 62 0.06 26.13 -18.35
N GLY A 63 0.46 27.25 -17.76
CA GLY A 63 -0.21 28.53 -17.92
C GLY A 63 -1.56 28.62 -17.18
N GLY A 64 -1.67 28.00 -16.00
CA GLY A 64 -2.89 28.04 -15.18
C GLY A 64 -4.05 27.21 -15.73
N ARG A 65 -3.77 26.12 -16.47
CA ARG A 65 -4.77 25.24 -17.06
C ARG A 65 -4.96 23.96 -16.25
N PRO A 66 -5.79 23.94 -15.19
CA PRO A 66 -5.88 22.82 -14.26
C PRO A 66 -6.37 21.52 -14.92
N LYS A 67 -7.26 21.60 -15.91
CA LYS A 67 -7.76 20.41 -16.62
C LYS A 67 -6.65 19.73 -17.42
N LEU A 68 -5.81 20.51 -18.11
CA LEU A 68 -4.65 19.95 -18.85
C LEU A 68 -3.63 19.35 -17.89
N ALA A 69 -3.32 20.03 -16.79
CA ALA A 69 -2.40 19.51 -15.76
C ALA A 69 -2.91 18.20 -15.17
N ALA A 70 -4.20 18.10 -14.86
CA ALA A 70 -4.83 16.88 -14.38
C ALA A 70 -4.72 15.74 -15.41
N THR A 71 -5.02 16.00 -16.67
CA THR A 71 -4.93 15.00 -17.75
C THR A 71 -3.49 14.48 -17.90
N VAL A 72 -2.52 15.39 -18.01
CA VAL A 72 -1.10 15.02 -18.16
C VAL A 72 -0.63 14.21 -16.94
N LEU A 73 -0.91 14.68 -15.73
CA LEU A 73 -0.52 13.99 -14.50
C LEU A 73 -1.16 12.60 -14.41
N THR A 74 -2.43 12.47 -14.81
CA THR A 74 -3.13 11.18 -14.83
C THR A 74 -2.50 10.23 -15.84
N LEU A 75 -2.24 10.68 -17.05
CA LEU A 75 -1.61 9.86 -18.08
C LEU A 75 -0.20 9.41 -17.68
N VAL A 76 0.59 10.29 -17.09
CA VAL A 76 1.92 9.94 -16.56
C VAL A 76 1.80 8.89 -15.46
N ASN A 77 0.89 9.07 -14.50
CA ASN A 77 0.70 8.08 -13.43
C ASN A 77 0.21 6.73 -13.98
N LEU A 78 -0.72 6.73 -14.95
CA LEU A 78 -1.16 5.49 -15.60
C LEU A 78 0.00 4.80 -16.33
N ALA A 79 0.81 5.53 -17.07
CA ALA A 79 1.98 4.98 -17.77
C ALA A 79 3.01 4.40 -16.79
N VAL A 80 3.27 5.09 -15.67
CA VAL A 80 4.16 4.65 -14.60
C VAL A 80 3.69 3.35 -13.95
N VAL A 81 2.38 3.13 -13.83
CA VAL A 81 1.83 1.90 -13.25
C VAL A 81 1.69 0.79 -14.29
N ILE A 82 1.16 1.12 -15.48
CA ILE A 82 0.91 0.12 -16.52
C ILE A 82 2.22 -0.42 -17.08
N GLY A 83 3.24 0.43 -17.30
CA GLY A 83 4.51 0.02 -17.89
C GLY A 83 5.16 -1.16 -17.15
N PRO A 84 5.53 -1.00 -15.86
CA PRO A 84 6.12 -2.10 -15.07
C PRO A 84 5.17 -3.29 -14.88
N ALA A 85 3.86 -3.03 -14.69
CA ALA A 85 2.89 -4.11 -14.51
C ALA A 85 2.77 -5.00 -15.75
N THR A 86 2.76 -4.41 -16.95
CA THR A 86 2.77 -5.18 -18.21
C THR A 86 4.09 -5.91 -18.42
N TRP A 87 5.22 -5.25 -18.17
CA TRP A 87 6.52 -5.88 -18.30
C TRP A 87 6.69 -7.09 -17.38
N LEU A 88 6.32 -6.95 -16.12
CA LEU A 88 6.32 -8.05 -15.16
C LEU A 88 5.31 -9.15 -15.53
N GLY A 89 4.12 -8.74 -16.00
CA GLY A 89 3.09 -9.69 -16.41
C GLY A 89 3.51 -10.53 -17.62
N ILE A 90 4.06 -9.90 -18.65
CA ILE A 90 4.59 -10.61 -19.85
C ILE A 90 5.73 -11.52 -19.43
N GLY A 91 6.73 -11.01 -18.69
CA GLY A 91 7.87 -11.83 -18.26
C GLY A 91 7.46 -13.01 -17.37
N ALA A 92 6.42 -12.86 -16.55
CA ALA A 92 5.89 -13.97 -15.75
C ALA A 92 5.18 -15.02 -16.63
N VAL A 93 4.38 -14.59 -17.61
CA VAL A 93 3.71 -15.50 -18.55
C VAL A 93 4.73 -16.24 -19.40
N ASP A 94 5.70 -15.55 -19.97
CA ASP A 94 6.77 -16.14 -20.78
C ASP A 94 7.56 -17.15 -19.94
N GLY A 95 7.98 -16.78 -18.73
CA GLY A 95 8.69 -17.68 -17.83
C GLY A 95 7.90 -18.93 -17.43
N ILE A 96 6.58 -18.80 -17.20
CA ILE A 96 5.71 -19.95 -16.88
C ILE A 96 5.51 -20.84 -18.11
N THR A 97 5.31 -20.25 -19.29
CA THR A 97 5.12 -21.01 -20.54
C THR A 97 6.39 -21.74 -20.93
N ASP A 98 7.56 -21.10 -20.81
CA ASP A 98 8.85 -21.72 -21.09
C ASP A 98 9.13 -22.85 -20.10
N LEU A 99 8.87 -22.65 -18.81
CA LEU A 99 9.01 -23.69 -17.80
C LEU A 99 8.08 -24.89 -18.07
N ALA A 100 6.82 -24.61 -18.42
CA ALA A 100 5.85 -25.65 -18.75
C ALA A 100 6.26 -26.43 -20.02
N ALA A 101 6.77 -25.74 -21.06
CA ALA A 101 7.29 -26.36 -22.28
C ALA A 101 8.51 -27.25 -21.98
N GLN A 102 9.48 -26.78 -21.19
CA GLN A 102 10.65 -27.57 -20.77
C GLN A 102 10.26 -28.78 -19.92
N MET A 103 9.23 -28.62 -19.04
CA MET A 103 8.70 -29.76 -18.26
C MET A 103 8.05 -30.82 -19.14
N THR A 104 7.31 -30.43 -20.17
CA THR A 104 6.63 -31.35 -21.10
C THR A 104 7.59 -32.00 -22.08
N ALA A 105 8.63 -31.29 -22.55
CA ALA A 105 9.68 -31.82 -23.40
C ALA A 105 10.65 -32.76 -22.65
N GLY A 106 10.62 -32.76 -21.30
CA GLY A 106 11.59 -33.51 -20.50
C GLY A 106 12.99 -32.89 -20.51
N GLU A 107 13.13 -31.69 -21.02
CA GLU A 107 14.39 -30.94 -21.21
C GLU A 107 14.66 -29.95 -20.07
N LEU A 108 14.13 -30.18 -18.86
CA LEU A 108 14.49 -29.38 -17.71
C LEU A 108 15.98 -29.50 -17.43
N HIS A 109 16.75 -28.62 -18.04
CA HIS A 109 18.17 -28.49 -17.77
C HIS A 109 18.36 -27.62 -16.52
N VAL A 110 18.67 -28.30 -15.42
CA VAL A 110 19.24 -27.61 -14.27
C VAL A 110 20.71 -27.37 -14.62
N PRO A 111 21.18 -26.10 -14.66
CA PRO A 111 22.60 -25.84 -14.93
C PRO A 111 23.47 -26.55 -13.87
N SER A 112 24.62 -27.04 -14.28
CA SER A 112 25.56 -27.70 -13.36
C SER A 112 25.96 -26.74 -12.22
N PRO A 113 26.07 -27.25 -10.99
CA PRO A 113 26.45 -26.43 -9.85
C PRO A 113 27.80 -25.78 -10.05
N PRO A 114 27.96 -24.49 -9.79
CA PRO A 114 29.25 -23.82 -9.86
C PRO A 114 30.24 -24.49 -8.87
N GLN A 115 31.47 -24.72 -9.29
CA GLN A 115 32.46 -25.38 -8.44
C GLN A 115 32.76 -24.62 -7.14
N SER A 116 32.62 -23.28 -7.16
CA SER A 116 32.74 -22.44 -5.98
C SER A 116 31.75 -22.78 -4.86
N LEU A 117 30.68 -23.52 -5.16
CA LEU A 117 29.72 -23.97 -4.15
C LEU A 117 30.36 -25.00 -3.18
N LYS A 118 31.33 -25.77 -3.64
CA LYS A 118 32.05 -26.74 -2.78
C LYS A 118 32.88 -26.08 -1.69
N ASP A 119 33.31 -24.85 -1.94
CA ASP A 119 34.17 -24.08 -1.03
C ASP A 119 33.39 -23.38 0.10
N TRP A 120 32.05 -23.48 0.10
CA TRP A 120 31.25 -22.91 1.15
C TRP A 120 31.42 -23.65 2.48
N PRO A 121 31.70 -22.92 3.58
CA PRO A 121 31.90 -23.57 4.88
C PRO A 121 30.58 -24.21 5.34
N ILE A 122 30.67 -25.40 5.91
CA ILE A 122 29.61 -26.19 6.58
C ILE A 122 28.60 -26.85 5.62
N VAL A 123 28.06 -26.14 4.63
CA VAL A 123 26.92 -26.61 3.79
C VAL A 123 27.28 -26.83 2.32
N GLY A 124 28.46 -26.35 1.89
CA GLY A 124 28.88 -26.39 0.49
C GLY A 124 28.85 -27.75 -0.19
N PRO A 125 29.53 -28.78 0.36
CA PRO A 125 29.52 -30.10 -0.21
C PRO A 125 28.12 -30.73 -0.31
N GLN A 126 27.30 -30.56 0.73
CA GLN A 126 25.92 -31.09 0.78
C GLN A 126 25.01 -30.42 -0.25
N LEU A 127 25.14 -29.11 -0.41
CA LEU A 127 24.39 -28.36 -1.42
C LEU A 127 24.86 -28.69 -2.83
N PHE A 128 26.15 -28.85 -3.01
CA PHE A 128 26.72 -29.27 -4.31
C PHE A 128 26.20 -30.65 -4.73
N ASP A 129 26.21 -31.63 -3.83
CA ASP A 129 25.73 -32.98 -4.10
C ASP A 129 24.22 -33.01 -4.38
N LEU A 130 23.42 -32.24 -3.64
CA LEU A 130 21.98 -32.05 -3.90
C LEU A 130 21.72 -31.42 -5.25
N TRP A 131 22.48 -30.38 -5.60
CA TRP A 131 22.36 -29.70 -6.89
C TRP A 131 22.81 -30.58 -8.05
N ASP A 132 23.92 -31.29 -7.90
CA ASP A 132 24.42 -32.27 -8.90
C ASP A 132 23.44 -33.44 -9.12
N GLN A 133 22.80 -33.93 -8.05
CA GLN A 133 21.68 -34.86 -8.16
C GLN A 133 20.48 -34.24 -8.89
N ALA A 134 20.21 -32.93 -8.71
CA ALA A 134 19.15 -32.24 -9.42
C ALA A 134 19.43 -32.12 -10.92
N THR A 135 20.68 -31.96 -11.32
CA THR A 135 21.07 -31.93 -12.74
C THR A 135 20.89 -33.28 -13.42
N THR A 136 21.15 -34.38 -12.69
CA THR A 136 21.10 -35.75 -13.24
C THR A 136 19.72 -36.38 -13.13
N ASN A 137 18.96 -36.09 -12.09
CA ASN A 137 17.66 -36.74 -11.83
C ASN A 137 16.64 -35.86 -11.09
N LEU A 138 16.30 -34.72 -11.71
CA LEU A 138 15.38 -33.75 -11.16
C LEU A 138 14.00 -34.34 -10.76
N ARG A 139 13.51 -35.33 -11.54
CA ARG A 139 12.24 -36.02 -11.25
C ARG A 139 12.23 -36.74 -9.91
N SER A 140 13.32 -37.35 -9.51
CA SER A 140 13.43 -38.08 -8.24
C SER A 140 13.43 -37.13 -7.04
N LEU A 141 14.04 -35.95 -7.18
CA LEU A 141 14.12 -34.93 -6.15
C LEU A 141 12.81 -34.13 -6.05
N LEU A 142 12.12 -33.87 -7.16
CA LEU A 142 10.85 -33.17 -7.16
C LEU A 142 9.69 -34.01 -6.59
N ARG A 143 9.74 -35.34 -6.72
CA ARG A 143 8.65 -36.23 -6.29
C ARG A 143 8.25 -36.07 -4.81
N PRO A 144 9.18 -36.02 -3.83
CA PRO A 144 8.83 -35.80 -2.43
C PRO A 144 8.44 -34.35 -2.13
N VAL A 145 8.89 -33.38 -2.97
CA VAL A 145 8.64 -31.94 -2.76
C VAL A 145 7.36 -31.48 -3.46
N LEU A 146 6.91 -32.20 -4.49
CA LEU A 146 5.71 -31.86 -5.28
C LEU A 146 4.44 -31.62 -4.44
N PRO A 147 4.14 -32.42 -3.38
CA PRO A 147 3.00 -32.19 -2.51
C PRO A 147 3.05 -30.82 -1.80
N TYR A 148 4.26 -30.32 -1.50
CA TYR A 148 4.44 -29.02 -0.85
C TYR A 148 4.49 -27.87 -1.85
N LEU A 149 4.90 -28.13 -3.11
CA LEU A 149 4.90 -27.12 -4.17
C LEU A 149 3.49 -26.77 -4.66
N LYS A 150 2.55 -27.73 -4.68
CA LYS A 150 1.17 -27.48 -5.11
C LYS A 150 0.47 -26.37 -4.29
N PRO A 151 0.42 -26.43 -2.94
CA PRO A 151 -0.18 -25.34 -2.14
C PRO A 151 0.58 -24.02 -2.32
N PHE A 152 1.91 -24.06 -2.43
CA PHE A 152 2.72 -22.87 -2.67
C PHE A 152 2.42 -22.24 -4.04
N ALA A 153 2.35 -23.04 -5.11
CA ALA A 153 1.97 -22.58 -6.44
C ALA A 153 0.54 -22.02 -6.45
N ALA A 154 -0.42 -22.69 -5.78
CA ALA A 154 -1.78 -22.18 -5.64
C ALA A 154 -1.83 -20.84 -4.89
N THR A 155 -1.01 -20.67 -3.86
CA THR A 155 -0.89 -19.42 -3.11
C THR A 155 -0.29 -18.31 -3.98
N LEU A 156 0.76 -18.63 -4.78
CA LEU A 156 1.36 -17.68 -5.72
C LEU A 156 0.40 -17.26 -6.82
N LEU A 157 -0.35 -18.21 -7.39
CA LEU A 157 -1.38 -17.92 -8.40
C LEU A 157 -2.51 -17.08 -7.82
N GLY A 158 -2.96 -17.40 -6.59
CA GLY A 158 -3.93 -16.59 -5.84
C GLY A 158 -3.42 -15.18 -5.58
N PHE A 159 -2.15 -15.03 -5.19
CA PHE A 159 -1.51 -13.73 -5.02
C PHE A 159 -1.41 -12.96 -6.35
N ALA A 160 -1.01 -13.60 -7.44
CA ALA A 160 -0.94 -12.98 -8.76
C ALA A 160 -2.33 -12.54 -9.27
N GLY A 161 -3.37 -13.36 -9.05
CA GLY A 161 -4.75 -13.01 -9.39
C GLY A 161 -5.26 -11.81 -8.58
N ASN A 162 -5.02 -11.82 -7.26
CA ASN A 162 -5.38 -10.70 -6.37
C ASN A 162 -4.60 -9.43 -6.71
N ALA A 163 -3.32 -9.53 -7.06
CA ALA A 163 -2.49 -8.42 -7.50
C ALA A 163 -3.05 -7.82 -8.81
N GLY A 164 -3.50 -8.65 -9.76
CA GLY A 164 -4.15 -8.19 -10.98
C GLY A 164 -5.41 -7.37 -10.71
N VAL A 165 -6.32 -7.89 -9.87
CA VAL A 165 -7.53 -7.16 -9.44
C VAL A 165 -7.16 -5.88 -8.68
N GLY A 166 -6.16 -5.94 -7.82
CA GLY A 166 -5.62 -4.79 -7.09
C GLY A 166 -5.09 -3.71 -8.05
N THR A 167 -4.35 -4.11 -9.06
CA THR A 167 -3.82 -3.21 -10.11
C THR A 167 -4.96 -2.52 -10.86
N VAL A 168 -5.99 -3.25 -11.30
CA VAL A 168 -7.15 -2.66 -11.97
C VAL A 168 -7.85 -1.64 -11.07
N LYS A 169 -8.10 -1.97 -9.80
CA LYS A 169 -8.68 -1.03 -8.84
C LYS A 169 -7.80 0.21 -8.64
N PHE A 170 -6.48 0.03 -8.61
CA PHE A 170 -5.55 1.15 -8.47
C PHE A 170 -5.53 2.04 -9.72
N LEU A 171 -5.55 1.46 -10.92
CA LEU A 171 -5.68 2.22 -12.17
C LEU A 171 -6.98 3.04 -12.23
N LEU A 172 -8.09 2.44 -11.80
CA LEU A 172 -9.35 3.16 -11.64
C LEU A 172 -9.23 4.30 -10.62
N SER A 173 -8.51 4.07 -9.53
CA SER A 173 -8.25 5.11 -8.52
C SER A 173 -7.43 6.26 -9.08
N VAL A 174 -6.43 5.98 -9.93
CA VAL A 174 -5.63 7.01 -10.62
C VAL A 174 -6.51 7.82 -11.57
N ALA A 175 -7.38 7.16 -12.34
CA ALA A 175 -8.31 7.84 -13.24
C ALA A 175 -9.28 8.75 -12.48
N VAL A 176 -9.86 8.26 -11.38
CA VAL A 176 -10.74 9.05 -10.51
C VAL A 176 -9.97 10.19 -9.84
N ALA A 177 -8.74 9.98 -9.37
CA ALA A 177 -7.89 11.04 -8.82
C ALA A 177 -7.64 12.16 -9.86
N GLY A 178 -7.48 11.79 -11.13
CA GLY A 178 -7.39 12.72 -12.24
C GLY A 178 -8.58 13.68 -12.33
N VAL A 179 -9.77 13.15 -12.11
CA VAL A 179 -11.00 13.96 -12.05
C VAL A 179 -11.03 14.81 -10.76
N LEU A 180 -10.53 14.28 -9.63
CA LEU A 180 -10.54 14.97 -8.35
C LEU A 180 -9.57 16.17 -8.31
N PHE A 181 -8.46 16.16 -9.04
CA PHE A 181 -7.46 17.24 -9.01
C PHE A 181 -8.05 18.64 -9.24
N PRO A 182 -8.76 18.90 -10.34
CA PRO A 182 -9.31 20.24 -10.59
C PRO A 182 -10.47 20.61 -9.65
N TYR A 183 -11.17 19.63 -9.08
CA TYR A 183 -12.30 19.82 -8.20
C TYR A 183 -11.96 19.74 -6.71
N GLY A 184 -10.68 19.50 -6.35
CA GLY A 184 -10.21 19.37 -4.98
C GLY A 184 -10.69 20.49 -4.02
N PRO A 185 -10.53 21.79 -4.36
CA PRO A 185 -11.00 22.88 -3.51
C PRO A 185 -12.52 22.84 -3.25
N GLN A 186 -13.32 22.48 -4.26
CA GLN A 186 -14.78 22.38 -4.15
C GLN A 186 -15.18 21.20 -3.25
N LEU A 187 -14.49 20.06 -3.37
CA LEU A 187 -14.74 18.89 -2.54
C LEU A 187 -14.38 19.14 -1.06
N VAL A 188 -13.27 19.82 -0.82
CA VAL A 188 -12.89 20.24 0.55
C VAL A 188 -13.93 21.20 1.11
N ALA A 189 -14.40 22.16 0.33
CA ALA A 189 -15.46 23.10 0.75
C ALA A 189 -16.79 22.37 1.05
N ALA A 190 -17.18 21.39 0.22
CA ALA A 190 -18.37 20.56 0.46
C ALA A 190 -18.20 19.69 1.72
N GLY A 191 -17.03 19.07 1.91
CA GLY A 191 -16.71 18.32 3.13
C GLY A 191 -16.76 19.20 4.38
N ARG A 192 -16.25 20.44 4.29
CA ARG A 192 -16.33 21.43 5.36
C ARG A 192 -17.77 21.78 5.68
N GLY A 193 -18.60 22.05 4.67
CA GLY A 193 -20.02 22.35 4.84
C GLY A 193 -20.83 21.18 5.42
N PHE A 194 -20.45 19.94 5.12
CA PHE A 194 -21.05 18.76 5.73
C PHE A 194 -20.62 18.61 7.19
N LEU A 195 -19.31 18.69 7.46
CA LEU A 195 -18.76 18.47 8.79
C LEU A 195 -19.18 19.58 9.77
N SER A 196 -19.31 20.83 9.30
CA SER A 196 -19.78 21.96 10.11
C SER A 196 -21.22 21.80 10.61
N ARG A 197 -22.04 20.96 9.98
CA ARG A 197 -23.39 20.63 10.47
C ARG A 197 -23.37 19.60 11.59
N ILE A 198 -22.31 18.78 11.68
CA ILE A 198 -22.17 17.71 12.69
C ILE A 198 -21.34 18.21 13.87
N VAL A 199 -20.22 18.89 13.59
CA VAL A 199 -19.27 19.43 14.58
C VAL A 199 -18.88 20.85 14.19
N PRO A 200 -19.72 21.86 14.51
CA PRO A 200 -19.56 23.24 14.02
C PRO A 200 -18.19 23.85 14.36
N ASP A 201 -17.77 23.71 15.62
CA ASP A 201 -16.59 24.40 16.16
C ASP A 201 -15.24 23.76 15.79
N GLN A 202 -15.23 22.52 15.26
CA GLN A 202 -14.00 21.75 15.03
C GLN A 202 -13.89 21.25 13.59
N SER A 203 -14.82 21.56 12.71
CA SER A 203 -14.88 21.06 11.33
C SER A 203 -13.63 21.39 10.51
N GLU A 204 -13.07 22.60 10.67
CA GLU A 204 -11.83 23.00 9.98
C GLU A 204 -10.64 22.22 10.50
N HIS A 205 -10.51 22.09 11.82
CA HIS A 205 -9.42 21.37 12.46
C HIS A 205 -9.37 19.90 12.00
N PHE A 206 -10.51 19.21 11.95
CA PHE A 206 -10.55 17.80 11.52
C PHE A 206 -10.21 17.61 10.05
N LEU A 207 -10.67 18.51 9.17
CA LEU A 207 -10.32 18.44 7.75
C LEU A 207 -8.84 18.73 7.52
N ASP A 208 -8.28 19.70 8.23
CA ASP A 208 -6.87 20.03 8.14
C ASP A 208 -5.99 18.91 8.70
N LEU A 209 -6.39 18.30 9.83
CA LEU A 209 -5.72 17.14 10.41
C LEU A 209 -5.75 15.94 9.46
N ALA A 210 -6.92 15.60 8.90
CA ALA A 210 -7.05 14.53 7.92
C ALA A 210 -6.17 14.78 6.69
N GLY A 211 -6.21 16.00 6.14
CA GLY A 211 -5.37 16.39 5.00
C GLY A 211 -3.88 16.37 5.31
N ALA A 212 -3.47 16.82 6.50
CA ALA A 212 -2.09 16.77 6.96
C ALA A 212 -1.62 15.32 7.14
N THR A 213 -2.45 14.47 7.75
CA THR A 213 -2.15 13.05 7.96
C THR A 213 -1.99 12.32 6.62
N ILE A 214 -2.90 12.53 5.65
CA ILE A 214 -2.79 11.94 4.31
C ILE A 214 -1.48 12.36 3.65
N ARG A 215 -1.15 13.65 3.70
CA ARG A 215 0.11 14.15 3.10
C ARG A 215 1.34 13.58 3.78
N ALA A 216 1.38 13.51 5.11
CA ALA A 216 2.49 12.96 5.87
C ALA A 216 2.73 11.48 5.56
N VAL A 217 1.64 10.69 5.54
CA VAL A 217 1.71 9.26 5.17
C VAL A 217 2.18 9.08 3.72
N ALA A 218 1.60 9.85 2.77
CA ALA A 218 1.98 9.75 1.38
C ALA A 218 3.45 10.17 1.13
N GLN A 219 3.91 11.26 1.75
CA GLN A 219 5.29 11.70 1.67
C GLN A 219 6.24 10.70 2.33
N GLY A 220 5.83 10.08 3.44
CA GLY A 220 6.57 9.01 4.08
C GLY A 220 6.74 7.81 3.15
N VAL A 221 5.66 7.35 2.53
CA VAL A 221 5.69 6.24 1.56
C VAL A 221 6.61 6.53 0.38
N ILE A 222 6.44 7.69 -0.25
CA ILE A 222 7.27 8.09 -1.42
C ILE A 222 8.74 8.27 -1.01
N GLY A 223 9.00 8.96 0.11
CA GLY A 223 10.35 9.19 0.60
C GLY A 223 11.09 7.89 0.90
N VAL A 224 10.43 6.96 1.59
CA VAL A 224 11.01 5.65 1.89
C VAL A 224 11.22 4.84 0.61
N ALA A 225 10.27 4.87 -0.34
CA ALA A 225 10.41 4.19 -1.62
C ALA A 225 11.62 4.69 -2.43
N VAL A 226 11.87 6.01 -2.44
CA VAL A 226 13.05 6.62 -3.09
C VAL A 226 14.32 6.14 -2.42
N ILE A 227 14.41 6.19 -1.09
CA ILE A 227 15.59 5.73 -0.33
C ILE A 227 15.85 4.25 -0.62
N GLN A 228 14.82 3.40 -0.55
CA GLN A 228 14.92 1.97 -0.82
C GLN A 228 15.40 1.69 -2.24
N ALA A 229 14.84 2.39 -3.24
CA ALA A 229 15.23 2.22 -4.63
C ALA A 229 16.69 2.65 -4.89
N LEU A 230 17.14 3.76 -4.29
CA LEU A 230 18.51 4.21 -4.38
C LEU A 230 19.48 3.19 -3.77
N LEU A 231 19.18 2.71 -2.57
CA LEU A 231 20.01 1.70 -1.91
C LEU A 231 20.01 0.37 -2.68
N ALA A 232 18.84 -0.08 -3.15
CA ALA A 232 18.75 -1.28 -3.99
C ALA A 232 19.57 -1.11 -5.28
N GLY A 233 19.47 0.05 -5.93
CA GLY A 233 20.24 0.38 -7.14
C GLY A 233 21.74 0.34 -6.92
N ILE A 234 22.22 0.85 -5.77
CA ILE A 234 23.62 0.73 -5.36
C ILE A 234 24.00 -0.75 -5.21
N GLY A 235 23.20 -1.53 -4.48
CA GLY A 235 23.46 -2.97 -4.32
C GLY A 235 23.50 -3.72 -5.64
N PHE A 236 22.58 -3.45 -6.56
CA PHE A 236 22.54 -4.06 -7.90
C PHE A 236 23.76 -3.65 -8.73
N LYS A 237 24.19 -2.41 -8.65
CA LYS A 237 25.40 -1.94 -9.35
C LYS A 237 26.66 -2.61 -8.80
N LEU A 238 26.78 -2.72 -7.47
CA LEU A 238 27.89 -3.41 -6.82
C LEU A 238 27.89 -4.93 -7.14
N ALA A 239 26.71 -5.52 -7.33
CA ALA A 239 26.58 -6.90 -7.83
C ALA A 239 27.02 -7.05 -9.29
N GLY A 240 27.23 -5.95 -10.05
CA GLY A 240 27.65 -5.98 -11.45
C GLY A 240 26.49 -6.14 -12.45
N ILE A 241 25.26 -5.84 -12.02
CA ILE A 241 24.07 -5.95 -12.89
C ILE A 241 24.05 -4.76 -13.86
N ALA A 242 24.09 -5.04 -15.17
CA ALA A 242 24.10 -3.99 -16.21
C ALA A 242 22.82 -3.13 -16.18
N SER A 243 21.66 -3.71 -15.85
CA SER A 243 20.37 -3.04 -15.76
C SER A 243 20.01 -2.53 -14.35
N ALA A 244 21.02 -2.30 -13.47
CA ALA A 244 20.82 -1.91 -12.07
C ALA A 244 19.89 -0.69 -11.91
N GLY A 245 20.03 0.34 -12.77
CA GLY A 245 19.17 1.52 -12.74
C GLY A 245 17.72 1.22 -13.07
N LEU A 246 17.47 0.36 -14.07
CA LEU A 246 16.13 -0.07 -14.44
C LEU A 246 15.47 -0.87 -13.32
N LEU A 247 16.21 -1.82 -12.73
CA LEU A 247 15.71 -2.62 -11.60
C LEU A 247 15.44 -1.75 -10.37
N ALA A 248 16.31 -0.77 -10.08
CA ALA A 248 16.07 0.21 -9.01
C ALA A 248 14.81 1.04 -9.26
N PHE A 249 14.56 1.44 -10.50
CA PHE A 249 13.33 2.13 -10.87
C PHE A 249 12.10 1.24 -10.69
N VAL A 250 12.17 -0.04 -11.03
CA VAL A 250 11.08 -1.00 -10.77
C VAL A 250 10.87 -1.17 -9.26
N VAL A 251 11.94 -1.26 -8.45
CA VAL A 251 11.82 -1.26 -6.97
C VAL A 251 11.09 0.00 -6.49
N LEU A 252 11.44 1.18 -7.02
CA LEU A 252 10.76 2.44 -6.68
C LEU A 252 9.25 2.34 -6.92
N LEU A 253 8.86 1.92 -8.12
CA LEU A 253 7.46 1.85 -8.52
C LEU A 253 6.67 0.84 -7.67
N LEU A 254 7.22 -0.37 -7.48
CA LEU A 254 6.59 -1.40 -6.66
C LEU A 254 6.46 -0.98 -5.20
N SER A 255 7.43 -0.24 -4.67
CA SER A 255 7.39 0.28 -3.30
C SER A 255 6.37 1.41 -3.14
N ILE A 256 6.20 2.29 -4.14
CA ILE A 256 5.14 3.31 -4.15
C ILE A 256 3.75 2.67 -4.22
N VAL A 257 3.58 1.64 -5.07
CA VAL A 257 2.32 0.89 -5.22
C VAL A 257 2.08 -0.06 -4.03
N GLN A 258 3.01 -0.12 -3.07
CA GLN A 258 2.93 -0.95 -1.86
C GLN A 258 2.94 -2.47 -2.12
N ILE A 259 3.40 -2.90 -3.27
CA ILE A 259 3.66 -4.32 -3.57
C ILE A 259 4.96 -4.77 -2.89
N GLY A 260 5.90 -3.83 -2.70
CA GLY A 260 7.19 -4.03 -2.06
C GLY A 260 8.32 -4.33 -3.03
N GLY A 261 9.49 -3.75 -2.76
CA GLY A 261 10.71 -3.95 -3.57
C GLY A 261 11.30 -5.36 -3.47
N THR A 262 10.87 -6.13 -2.48
CA THR A 262 11.37 -7.50 -2.21
C THR A 262 11.18 -8.44 -3.40
N ILE A 263 10.13 -8.24 -4.21
CA ILE A 263 9.86 -9.03 -5.42
C ILE A 263 11.02 -8.93 -6.44
N VAL A 264 11.67 -7.78 -6.51
CA VAL A 264 12.83 -7.59 -7.39
C VAL A 264 14.13 -7.97 -6.68
N ILE A 265 14.24 -7.62 -5.41
CA ILE A 265 15.46 -7.86 -4.62
C ILE A 265 15.73 -9.35 -4.45
N LEU A 266 14.70 -10.18 -4.21
CA LEU A 266 14.86 -11.60 -3.95
C LEU A 266 15.46 -12.38 -5.14
N PRO A 267 14.95 -12.25 -6.38
CA PRO A 267 15.59 -12.87 -7.55
C PRO A 267 17.03 -12.41 -7.77
N VAL A 268 17.31 -11.13 -7.50
CA VAL A 268 18.68 -10.60 -7.60
C VAL A 268 19.60 -11.24 -6.57
N ILE A 269 19.14 -11.43 -5.33
CA ILE A 269 19.91 -12.15 -4.31
C ILE A 269 20.22 -13.57 -4.79
N ILE A 270 19.23 -14.30 -5.30
CA ILE A 270 19.43 -15.66 -5.83
C ILE A 270 20.48 -15.65 -6.96
N TRP A 271 20.40 -14.69 -7.87
CA TRP A 271 21.36 -14.56 -8.97
C TRP A 271 22.78 -14.25 -8.47
N ILE A 272 22.96 -13.39 -7.45
CA ILE A 272 24.25 -13.07 -6.85
C ILE A 272 24.97 -14.33 -6.36
N TRP A 273 24.24 -15.28 -5.78
CA TRP A 273 24.80 -16.53 -5.29
C TRP A 273 25.26 -17.49 -6.41
N THR A 274 24.78 -17.30 -7.64
CA THR A 274 25.25 -18.08 -8.80
C THR A 274 26.46 -17.48 -9.50
N ASP A 275 26.68 -16.14 -9.33
CA ASP A 275 27.69 -15.38 -10.11
C ASP A 275 28.88 -14.91 -9.27
N LYS A 276 28.74 -14.76 -7.95
CA LYS A 276 29.76 -14.16 -7.08
C LYS A 276 30.37 -15.17 -6.09
N GLU A 277 31.61 -14.87 -5.67
CA GLU A 277 32.26 -15.61 -4.59
C GLU A 277 31.47 -15.46 -3.27
N PHE A 278 31.59 -16.47 -2.42
CA PHE A 278 30.85 -16.61 -1.16
C PHE A 278 30.86 -15.31 -0.31
N SER A 279 32.03 -14.72 -0.09
CA SER A 279 32.20 -13.55 0.76
C SER A 279 31.46 -12.32 0.21
N ILE A 280 31.55 -12.11 -1.10
CA ILE A 280 30.87 -11.01 -1.80
C ILE A 280 29.36 -11.28 -1.85
N ALA A 281 28.94 -12.50 -2.15
CA ALA A 281 27.55 -12.89 -2.18
C ALA A 281 26.88 -12.72 -0.81
N LEU A 282 27.56 -13.10 0.27
CA LEU A 282 27.07 -12.95 1.64
C LEU A 282 26.91 -11.46 2.01
N LEU A 283 27.91 -10.63 1.71
CA LEU A 283 27.89 -9.21 2.04
C LEU A 283 26.77 -8.47 1.28
N LEU A 284 26.63 -8.74 -0.02
CA LEU A 284 25.56 -8.17 -0.83
C LEU A 284 24.18 -8.67 -0.40
N THR A 285 24.07 -9.93 0.00
CA THR A 285 22.80 -10.47 0.53
C THR A 285 22.40 -9.77 1.81
N LEU A 286 23.33 -9.64 2.78
CA LEU A 286 23.08 -8.89 4.03
C LEU A 286 22.63 -7.45 3.74
N PHE A 287 23.31 -6.77 2.82
CA PHE A 287 22.96 -5.41 2.42
C PHE A 287 21.55 -5.35 1.79
N LEU A 288 21.27 -6.21 0.80
CA LEU A 288 19.98 -6.21 0.10
C LEU A 288 18.83 -6.66 0.98
N VAL A 289 19.05 -7.59 1.91
CA VAL A 289 18.05 -7.97 2.93
C VAL A 289 17.77 -6.79 3.86
N ALA A 290 18.80 -6.07 4.32
CA ALA A 290 18.61 -4.85 5.10
C ALA A 290 17.78 -3.81 4.33
N VAL A 291 18.05 -3.63 3.04
CA VAL A 291 17.28 -2.73 2.15
C VAL A 291 15.84 -3.23 1.96
N ALA A 292 15.62 -4.55 1.85
CA ALA A 292 14.28 -5.13 1.72
C ALA A 292 13.42 -4.95 2.98
N VAL A 293 14.05 -4.96 4.16
CA VAL A 293 13.35 -4.77 5.46
C VAL A 293 13.20 -3.29 5.82
N LEU A 294 14.02 -2.42 5.20
CA LEU A 294 14.09 -0.99 5.55
C LEU A 294 12.72 -0.29 5.47
N ASP A 295 11.88 -0.64 4.50
CA ASP A 295 10.57 -0.05 4.31
C ASP A 295 9.61 -0.35 5.47
N ASN A 296 9.72 -1.51 6.10
CA ASN A 296 8.89 -1.90 7.23
C ASN A 296 9.24 -1.13 8.52
N VAL A 297 10.49 -0.67 8.63
CA VAL A 297 10.97 0.11 9.78
C VAL A 297 10.85 1.62 9.53
N LEU A 298 11.23 2.06 8.33
CA LEU A 298 11.35 3.49 8.04
C LEU A 298 9.99 4.16 7.81
N LYS A 299 9.01 3.44 7.21
CA LYS A 299 7.67 3.98 6.98
C LYS A 299 7.00 4.51 8.26
N PRO A 300 6.88 3.72 9.34
CA PRO A 300 6.28 4.22 10.58
C PRO A 300 7.03 5.40 11.20
N LEU A 301 8.37 5.38 11.12
CA LEU A 301 9.21 6.45 11.69
C LEU A 301 9.05 7.79 10.95
N VAL A 302 8.92 7.75 9.63
CA VAL A 302 8.79 8.96 8.80
C VAL A 302 7.37 9.50 8.84
N MET A 303 6.35 8.64 8.85
CA MET A 303 4.95 9.02 8.86
C MET A 303 4.53 9.78 10.13
N GLY A 304 5.18 9.53 11.27
CA GLY A 304 4.91 10.21 12.54
C GLY A 304 5.49 11.62 12.65
N ARG A 305 6.31 12.07 11.70
CA ARG A 305 6.96 13.38 11.78
C ARG A 305 6.04 14.51 11.31
N GLY A 306 5.96 15.56 12.12
CA GLY A 306 5.23 16.79 11.75
C GLY A 306 3.72 16.76 12.00
N LEU A 307 3.20 15.76 12.72
CA LEU A 307 1.83 15.69 13.18
C LEU A 307 1.73 15.99 14.68
N THR A 308 0.61 16.58 15.12
CA THR A 308 0.29 16.80 16.54
C THR A 308 -0.02 15.50 17.27
N THR A 309 -0.43 14.48 16.51
CA THR A 309 -0.71 13.13 17.01
C THR A 309 0.58 12.40 17.39
N PRO A 310 0.66 11.75 18.55
CA PRO A 310 1.82 10.96 18.94
C PRO A 310 2.17 9.87 17.91
N ALA A 311 3.47 9.69 17.65
CA ALA A 311 3.96 8.71 16.67
C ALA A 311 3.47 7.29 16.98
N LEU A 312 3.29 6.92 18.25
CA LEU A 312 2.74 5.62 18.65
C LEU A 312 1.30 5.41 18.14
N VAL A 313 0.46 6.44 18.21
CA VAL A 313 -0.94 6.38 17.72
C VAL A 313 -0.96 6.16 16.20
N ILE A 314 -0.08 6.87 15.49
CA ILE A 314 0.09 6.71 14.04
C ILE A 314 0.59 5.31 13.72
N LEU A 315 1.57 4.80 14.46
CA LEU A 315 2.11 3.44 14.29
C LEU A 315 1.02 2.36 14.48
N ILE A 316 0.24 2.48 15.56
CA ILE A 316 -0.91 1.58 15.81
C ILE A 316 -1.93 1.69 14.66
N GLY A 317 -2.19 2.91 14.18
CA GLY A 317 -3.06 3.16 13.04
C GLY A 317 -2.57 2.49 11.76
N VAL A 318 -1.27 2.60 11.46
CA VAL A 318 -0.63 1.95 10.31
C VAL A 318 -0.74 0.43 10.42
N ILE A 319 -0.31 -0.16 11.53
CA ILE A 319 -0.31 -1.61 11.72
C ILE A 319 -1.73 -2.15 11.77
N GLY A 320 -2.58 -1.59 12.65
CA GLY A 320 -3.96 -2.04 12.82
C GLY A 320 -4.79 -1.83 11.54
N GLY A 321 -4.64 -0.68 10.90
CA GLY A 321 -5.28 -0.38 9.62
C GLY A 321 -4.87 -1.38 8.54
N THR A 322 -3.57 -1.65 8.40
CA THR A 322 -3.04 -2.59 7.41
C THR A 322 -3.55 -4.02 7.64
N LEU A 323 -3.59 -4.47 8.90
CA LEU A 323 -4.14 -5.79 9.25
C LEU A 323 -5.63 -5.91 8.94
N PHE A 324 -6.41 -4.83 9.11
CA PHE A 324 -7.85 -4.86 8.95
C PHE A 324 -8.33 -4.61 7.52
N HIS A 325 -7.68 -3.67 6.79
CA HIS A 325 -8.09 -3.26 5.43
C HIS A 325 -6.95 -3.39 4.39
N GLY A 326 -5.87 -4.10 4.71
CA GLY A 326 -4.71 -4.23 3.81
C GLY A 326 -4.04 -2.88 3.54
N ILE A 327 -3.54 -2.71 2.33
CA ILE A 327 -2.77 -1.52 1.92
C ILE A 327 -3.56 -0.22 2.12
N LEU A 328 -4.88 -0.24 1.92
CA LEU A 328 -5.73 0.92 2.15
C LEU A 328 -5.74 1.35 3.62
N GLY A 329 -5.71 0.38 4.53
CA GLY A 329 -5.68 0.61 5.97
C GLY A 329 -4.42 1.33 6.45
N LEU A 330 -3.30 1.22 5.71
CA LEU A 330 -2.06 1.97 5.98
C LEU A 330 -2.30 3.50 5.94
N PHE A 331 -3.24 3.98 5.14
CA PHE A 331 -3.60 5.40 5.06
C PHE A 331 -4.79 5.73 5.97
N ILE A 332 -5.84 4.92 5.92
CA ILE A 332 -7.07 5.18 6.68
C ILE A 332 -6.86 5.00 8.18
N GLY A 333 -6.08 4.00 8.59
CA GLY A 333 -5.84 3.71 10.00
C GLY A 333 -5.24 4.89 10.78
N PRO A 334 -4.12 5.49 10.34
CA PRO A 334 -3.58 6.69 10.96
C PRO A 334 -4.56 7.86 11.00
N ILE A 335 -5.35 8.07 9.93
CA ILE A 335 -6.33 9.17 9.87
C ILE A 335 -7.40 8.98 10.95
N ILE A 336 -7.99 7.78 11.01
CA ILE A 336 -9.03 7.48 12.00
C ILE A 336 -8.49 7.64 13.42
N LEU A 337 -7.32 7.03 13.71
CA LEU A 337 -6.75 7.10 15.06
C LEU A 337 -6.27 8.52 15.43
N SER A 338 -5.79 9.30 14.47
CA SER A 338 -5.44 10.71 14.72
C SER A 338 -6.69 11.53 15.07
N VAL A 339 -7.79 11.35 14.35
CA VAL A 339 -9.06 12.03 14.66
C VAL A 339 -9.61 11.58 16.02
N VAL A 340 -9.59 10.29 16.32
CA VAL A 340 -10.02 9.74 17.61
C VAL A 340 -9.15 10.29 18.75
N TRP A 341 -7.83 10.35 18.55
CA TRP A 341 -6.90 10.94 19.51
C TRP A 341 -7.22 12.40 19.82
N GLU A 342 -7.37 13.23 18.78
CA GLU A 342 -7.69 14.66 18.96
C GLU A 342 -9.05 14.86 19.64
N LEU A 343 -10.06 14.07 19.27
CA LEU A 343 -11.36 14.09 19.95
C LEU A 343 -11.22 13.73 21.43
N THR A 344 -10.45 12.70 21.75
CA THR A 344 -10.23 12.25 23.13
C THR A 344 -9.51 13.34 23.95
N VAL A 345 -8.46 13.95 23.38
CA VAL A 345 -7.71 15.03 24.04
C VAL A 345 -8.58 16.27 24.20
N ALA A 346 -9.38 16.62 23.21
CA ALA A 346 -10.32 17.75 23.30
C ALA A 346 -11.36 17.53 24.40
N TRP A 347 -11.90 16.30 24.50
CA TRP A 347 -12.88 15.96 25.54
C TRP A 347 -12.27 16.01 26.95
N ILE A 348 -11.09 15.44 27.16
CA ILE A 348 -10.38 15.50 28.44
C ILE A 348 -10.10 16.97 28.86
N ARG A 349 -9.72 17.82 27.90
CA ARG A 349 -9.45 19.23 28.18
C ARG A 349 -10.72 20.02 28.54
N THR A 350 -11.87 19.70 27.96
CA THR A 350 -13.15 20.34 28.29
C THR A 350 -13.66 19.94 29.66
N GLU A 351 -13.44 18.71 30.12
CA GLU A 351 -13.80 18.28 31.47
C GLU A 351 -12.87 18.87 32.56
N GLY A 352 -11.60 19.16 32.24
CA GLY A 352 -10.65 19.82 33.15
C GLY A 352 -10.87 21.33 33.31
N ALA A 353 -11.72 21.94 32.49
CA ALA A 353 -12.07 23.37 32.52
C ALA A 353 -13.41 23.67 33.23
N ALA A 354 -13.96 22.71 34.00
CA ALA A 354 -15.10 23.01 34.89
C ALA A 354 -14.69 24.03 35.98
N PRO A 355 -15.41 25.13 36.16
CA PRO A 355 -14.88 26.32 36.79
C PRO A 355 -14.77 26.18 38.32
N VAL A 356 -13.56 26.31 38.81
CA VAL A 356 -13.28 26.72 40.19
C VAL A 356 -13.63 28.23 40.32
N GLN A 357 -14.84 28.61 40.04
CA GLN A 357 -15.31 30.01 40.19
C GLN A 357 -16.56 30.16 41.07
N LEU A 358 -16.75 29.31 42.09
CA LEU A 358 -17.86 29.47 43.03
C LEU A 358 -17.40 29.57 44.52
N ALA A 359 -16.13 29.86 44.80
CA ALA A 359 -15.67 30.01 46.19
C ALA A 359 -15.06 31.38 46.59
N ALA A 360 -15.32 32.43 45.77
CA ALA A 360 -14.79 33.77 46.10
C ALA A 360 -15.89 34.83 46.19
N LYS A 361 -17.06 34.47 46.75
CA LYS A 361 -18.06 35.45 47.25
C LYS A 361 -18.75 34.90 48.49
N ARG A 362 -18.07 35.01 49.64
CA ARG A 362 -18.67 35.20 50.95
C ARG A 362 -17.75 36.06 51.79
#